data_894f41c1c70ee7274bdd43220de5dca6
#
_entry.id   894f41c1c70ee7274bdd43220de5dca6
#
_cell.length_a   1.000
_cell.length_b   1.000
_cell.length_c   1.000
_cell.angle_alpha   90.00
_cell.angle_beta   90.00
_cell.angle_gamma   90.00
#
_symmetry.space_group_name_H-M   'P 1'
#
loop_
_entity.id
_entity.type
_entity.pdbx_description
1 polymer ?
#
loop_
_entity_poly.entity_id
_entity_poly.type
_entity_poly.pdbx_seq_one_letter_code
_entity_poly.pdbx_strand_id
1 'polypeptide(L)'
;MINDMKIKFLEANCGDSIIISFVDDQGKIRNILIDGGTGETYSSKRRKGELYYVIEDICNKGQAIDLLILTHIDNDHIGGILKWFEEDKRFSSIVKNVWFNSGKLIAEYFKQPENP
;
A
#
# COMPACT_ATOMS: atom_id res chain seq x y z
N MET A 1 3.83 -14.28 19.15
CA MET A 1 2.45 -14.56 18.78
C MET A 1 1.78 -13.27 18.29
N ILE A 2 1.03 -13.38 17.19
CA ILE A 2 0.29 -12.23 16.67
C ILE A 2 -1.01 -12.08 17.45
N ASN A 3 -1.25 -10.87 17.96
CA ASN A 3 -2.46 -10.52 18.68
C ASN A 3 -3.24 -9.49 17.87
N ASP A 4 -4.56 -9.50 18.00
CA ASP A 4 -5.43 -8.48 17.43
C ASP A 4 -5.16 -8.19 15.95
N MET A 5 -5.25 -9.23 15.12
CA MET A 5 -5.14 -9.06 13.69
C MET A 5 -6.44 -8.53 13.09
N LYS A 6 -6.33 -7.49 12.28
CA LYS A 6 -7.46 -6.92 11.54
C LYS A 6 -7.15 -6.93 10.06
N ILE A 7 -8.11 -7.37 9.25
CA ILE A 7 -7.98 -7.39 7.79
C ILE A 7 -9.13 -6.55 7.24
N LYS A 8 -8.81 -5.55 6.44
CA LYS A 8 -9.80 -4.70 5.81
C LYS A 8 -9.60 -4.69 4.30
N PHE A 9 -10.68 -5.00 3.57
CA PHE A 9 -10.70 -4.86 2.12
C PHE A 9 -11.16 -3.45 1.81
N LEU A 10 -10.32 -2.68 1.11
CA LEU A 10 -10.64 -1.30 0.78
C LEU A 10 -11.53 -1.26 -0.44
N GLU A 11 -12.44 -0.29 -0.48
CA GLU A 11 -13.28 -0.08 -1.65
C GLU A 11 -12.42 0.44 -2.79
N ALA A 12 -12.25 -0.39 -3.80
CA ALA A 12 -11.31 -0.13 -4.87
C ALA A 12 -11.97 -0.04 -6.26
N ASN A 13 -13.30 0.10 -6.31
CA ASN A 13 -14.10 0.10 -7.53
C ASN A 13 -13.89 -1.17 -8.34
N CYS A 14 -12.81 -1.20 -9.10
CA CYS A 14 -12.32 -2.40 -9.79
C CYS A 14 -10.91 -2.66 -9.28
N GLY A 15 -10.62 -3.90 -8.92
CA GLY A 15 -9.30 -4.27 -8.46
C GLY A 15 -9.26 -4.48 -6.95
N ASP A 16 -8.06 -4.67 -6.44
CA ASP A 16 -7.85 -5.11 -5.08
C ASP A 16 -7.01 -4.11 -4.28
N SER A 17 -7.39 -3.93 -3.03
CA SER A 17 -6.58 -3.24 -2.05
C SER A 17 -6.94 -3.77 -0.66
N ILE A 18 -5.96 -4.29 0.06
CA ILE A 18 -6.18 -4.94 1.34
C ILE A 18 -5.17 -4.39 2.33
N ILE A 19 -5.65 -3.98 3.50
CA ILE A 19 -4.77 -3.58 4.60
C ILE A 19 -4.90 -4.58 5.74
N ILE A 20 -3.76 -5.06 6.23
CA ILE A 20 -3.69 -5.98 7.37
C ILE A 20 -2.92 -5.27 8.47
N SER A 21 -3.53 -5.20 9.66
CA SER A 21 -2.88 -4.60 10.82
C SER A 21 -2.86 -5.61 11.96
N PHE A 22 -1.74 -5.71 12.66
CA PHE A 22 -1.61 -6.61 13.79
C PHE A 22 -0.62 -6.06 14.82
N VAL A 23 -0.70 -6.59 16.03
CA VAL A 23 0.22 -6.22 17.09
C VAL A 23 1.27 -7.33 17.20
N ASP A 24 2.54 -6.96 17.11
CA ASP A 24 3.64 -7.93 17.18
C ASP A 24 3.97 -8.31 18.65
N ASP A 25 4.97 -9.17 18.83
CA ASP A 25 5.36 -9.67 20.14
C ASP A 25 5.84 -8.56 21.10
N GLN A 26 6.23 -7.43 20.55
CA GLN A 26 6.73 -6.30 21.34
C GLN A 26 5.64 -5.24 21.57
N GLY A 27 4.40 -5.54 21.20
CA GLY A 27 3.29 -4.63 21.35
C GLY A 27 3.23 -3.54 20.30
N LYS A 28 4.01 -3.64 19.23
CA LYS A 28 4.05 -2.65 18.16
C LYS A 28 3.05 -3.01 17.06
N ILE A 29 2.33 -2.00 16.58
CA ILE A 29 1.39 -2.20 15.48
C ILE A 29 2.17 -2.24 14.16
N ARG A 30 1.89 -3.29 13.39
CA ARG A 30 2.46 -3.49 12.05
C ARG A 30 1.35 -3.43 11.03
N ASN A 31 1.64 -2.80 9.90
CA ASN A 31 0.67 -2.66 8.81
C ASN A 31 1.26 -3.24 7.53
N ILE A 32 0.47 -4.07 6.86
CA ILE A 32 0.82 -4.62 5.55
C ILE A 32 -0.25 -4.17 4.57
N LEU A 33 0.17 -3.53 3.49
CA LEU A 33 -0.75 -3.11 2.43
C LEU A 33 -0.49 -3.98 1.21
N ILE A 34 -1.56 -4.57 0.67
CA ILE A 34 -1.50 -5.42 -0.52
C ILE A 34 -2.27 -4.72 -1.62
N ASP A 35 -1.55 -4.29 -2.64
CA ASP A 35 -2.10 -3.57 -3.80
C ASP A 35 -2.85 -2.30 -3.41
N GLY A 36 -3.20 -1.49 -4.39
CA GLY A 36 -3.83 -0.20 -4.14
C GLY A 36 -5.08 0.06 -4.97
N GLY A 37 -5.55 -0.95 -5.70
CA GLY A 37 -6.70 -0.77 -6.56
C GLY A 37 -6.41 0.21 -7.70
N THR A 38 -7.47 0.74 -8.30
CA THR A 38 -7.34 1.78 -9.31
C THR A 38 -6.92 3.10 -8.67
N GLY A 39 -6.54 4.07 -9.48
CA GLY A 39 -6.14 5.39 -8.97
C GLY A 39 -7.18 6.04 -8.08
N GLU A 40 -8.46 5.82 -8.36
CA GLU A 40 -9.56 6.40 -7.58
C GLU A 40 -9.63 5.86 -6.16
N THR A 41 -9.03 4.70 -5.89
CA THR A 41 -8.93 4.17 -4.53
C THR A 41 -8.15 5.13 -3.64
N TYR A 42 -7.19 5.85 -4.20
CA TYR A 42 -6.45 6.88 -3.48
C TYR A 42 -7.15 8.23 -3.59
N SER A 43 -7.38 8.72 -4.81
CA SER A 43 -8.06 9.99 -5.00
C SER A 43 -8.61 10.12 -6.42
N SER A 44 -9.67 10.92 -6.56
CA SER A 44 -10.20 11.35 -7.84
C SER A 44 -10.36 12.87 -7.81
N LYS A 45 -10.81 13.46 -8.93
CA LYS A 45 -11.03 14.91 -9.00
C LYS A 45 -12.06 15.40 -7.99
N ARG A 46 -12.98 14.52 -7.59
CA ARG A 46 -14.12 14.91 -6.75
C ARG A 46 -13.90 14.59 -5.26
N ARG A 47 -13.12 13.57 -4.96
CA ARG A 47 -12.98 13.11 -3.57
C ARG A 47 -11.74 12.24 -3.38
N LYS A 48 -11.37 12.07 -2.12
CA LYS A 48 -10.34 11.11 -1.73
C LYS A 48 -10.97 9.72 -1.58
N GLY A 49 -10.19 8.69 -1.88
CA GLY A 49 -10.63 7.30 -1.74
C GLY A 49 -10.28 6.71 -0.38
N GLU A 50 -10.72 5.46 -0.17
CA GLU A 50 -10.46 4.78 1.11
C GLU A 50 -8.97 4.63 1.41
N LEU A 51 -8.16 4.36 0.39
CA LEU A 51 -6.72 4.21 0.59
C LEU A 51 -6.11 5.49 1.15
N TYR A 52 -6.52 6.65 0.65
CA TYR A 52 -6.07 7.93 1.18
C TYR A 52 -6.33 8.03 2.68
N TYR A 53 -7.54 7.71 3.11
CA TYR A 53 -7.91 7.83 4.52
C TYR A 53 -7.18 6.83 5.39
N VAL A 54 -6.94 5.63 4.91
CA VAL A 54 -6.16 4.62 5.63
C VAL A 54 -4.74 5.11 5.86
N ILE A 55 -4.13 5.69 4.82
CA ILE A 55 -2.77 6.22 4.91
C ILE A 55 -2.72 7.39 5.90
N GLU A 56 -3.69 8.31 5.83
CA GLU A 56 -3.74 9.43 6.77
C GLU A 56 -3.89 8.95 8.20
N ASP A 57 -4.72 7.94 8.43
CA ASP A 57 -4.90 7.37 9.76
C ASP A 57 -3.59 6.77 10.30
N ILE A 58 -2.89 6.03 9.46
CA ILE A 58 -1.59 5.43 9.82
C ILE A 58 -0.60 6.53 10.19
N CYS A 59 -0.53 7.58 9.38
CA CYS A 59 0.38 8.71 9.65
C CYS A 59 0.01 9.44 10.95
N ASN A 60 -1.28 9.68 11.15
CA ASN A 60 -1.74 10.40 12.34
C ASN A 60 -1.48 9.64 13.62
N LYS A 61 -1.43 8.32 13.55
CA LYS A 61 -1.13 7.46 14.70
C LYS A 61 0.37 7.23 14.91
N GLY A 62 1.21 7.83 14.06
CA GLY A 62 2.66 7.63 14.14
C GLY A 62 3.10 6.23 13.73
N GLN A 63 2.30 5.55 12.94
CA GLN A 63 2.61 4.21 12.45
C GLN A 63 3.25 4.25 11.08
N ALA A 64 3.63 3.08 10.57
CA ALA A 64 4.21 2.94 9.24
C ALA A 64 3.48 1.85 8.47
N ILE A 65 3.72 1.79 7.18
CA ILE A 65 3.40 0.62 6.37
C ILE A 65 4.67 -0.21 6.31
N ASP A 66 4.70 -1.26 7.13
CA ASP A 66 5.91 -2.06 7.30
C ASP A 66 6.25 -2.86 6.06
N LEU A 67 5.22 -3.24 5.31
CA LEU A 67 5.38 -3.99 4.06
C LEU A 67 4.28 -3.60 3.08
N LEU A 68 4.69 -3.23 1.88
CA LEU A 68 3.80 -3.04 0.74
C LEU A 68 4.04 -4.19 -0.23
N ILE A 69 2.99 -4.94 -0.54
CA ILE A 69 3.05 -6.05 -1.48
C ILE A 69 2.34 -5.65 -2.77
N LEU A 70 3.04 -5.74 -3.89
CA LEU A 70 2.48 -5.49 -5.21
C LEU A 70 2.40 -6.82 -5.95
N THR A 71 1.18 -7.30 -6.20
CA THR A 71 0.96 -8.62 -6.79
C THR A 71 0.96 -8.61 -8.30
N HIS A 72 0.50 -7.50 -8.90
CA HIS A 72 0.42 -7.33 -10.36
C HIS A 72 0.73 -5.89 -10.73
N ILE A 73 1.16 -5.67 -11.97
CA ILE A 73 1.46 -4.32 -12.46
C ILE A 73 0.27 -3.66 -13.15
N ASP A 74 -0.87 -4.35 -13.21
CA ASP A 74 -2.08 -3.80 -13.82
C ASP A 74 -2.61 -2.61 -13.03
N ASN A 75 -3.22 -1.66 -13.72
CA ASN A 75 -3.70 -0.43 -13.10
C ASN A 75 -4.72 -0.68 -11.98
N ASP A 76 -5.48 -1.74 -12.05
CA ASP A 76 -6.45 -2.08 -11.01
C ASP A 76 -5.82 -2.68 -9.75
N HIS A 77 -4.50 -2.89 -9.75
CA HIS A 77 -3.75 -3.33 -8.57
C HIS A 77 -2.79 -2.26 -8.06
N ILE A 78 -2.12 -1.53 -8.94
CA ILE A 78 -1.11 -0.55 -8.50
C ILE A 78 -1.49 0.90 -8.77
N GLY A 79 -2.61 1.15 -9.46
CA GLY A 79 -3.01 2.51 -9.80
C GLY A 79 -3.09 3.43 -8.58
N GLY A 80 -3.72 2.97 -7.50
CA GLY A 80 -3.81 3.73 -6.27
C GLY A 80 -2.46 3.96 -5.61
N ILE A 81 -1.57 2.97 -5.66
CA ILE A 81 -0.22 3.10 -5.10
C ILE A 81 0.59 4.12 -5.88
N LEU A 82 0.52 4.08 -7.22
CA LEU A 82 1.23 5.04 -8.05
C LEU A 82 0.74 6.45 -7.80
N LYS A 83 -0.57 6.62 -7.69
CA LYS A 83 -1.14 7.94 -7.43
C LYS A 83 -0.72 8.46 -6.06
N TRP A 84 -0.74 7.60 -5.05
CA TRP A 84 -0.23 7.96 -3.73
C TRP A 84 1.25 8.36 -3.80
N PHE A 85 2.06 7.56 -4.47
CA PHE A 85 3.49 7.85 -4.64
C PHE A 85 3.73 9.22 -5.29
N GLU A 86 2.94 9.56 -6.30
CA GLU A 86 3.07 10.83 -7.01
C GLU A 86 2.60 12.02 -6.19
N GLU A 87 1.55 11.85 -5.37
CA GLU A 87 0.91 12.97 -4.69
C GLU A 87 1.39 13.18 -3.25
N ASP A 88 2.05 12.20 -2.64
CA ASP A 88 2.41 12.24 -1.22
C ASP A 88 3.91 12.05 -1.03
N LYS A 89 4.57 13.11 -0.61
CA LYS A 89 6.02 13.07 -0.37
C LYS A 89 6.42 12.18 0.81
N ARG A 90 5.47 11.79 1.65
CA ARG A 90 5.73 10.93 2.81
C ARG A 90 5.89 9.46 2.42
N PHE A 91 5.58 9.10 1.18
CA PHE A 91 5.61 7.70 0.74
C PHE A 91 6.90 6.99 1.17
N SER A 92 8.05 7.55 0.83
CA SER A 92 9.33 6.90 1.10
C SER A 92 9.68 6.81 2.58
N SER A 93 9.09 7.68 3.41
CA SER A 93 9.33 7.62 4.86
C SER A 93 8.35 6.70 5.58
N ILE A 94 7.17 6.49 5.01
CA ILE A 94 6.11 5.67 5.64
C ILE A 94 6.26 4.20 5.25
N VAL A 95 6.59 3.92 3.98
CA VAL A 95 6.73 2.55 3.48
C VAL A 95 8.13 2.05 3.78
N LYS A 96 8.24 1.02 4.60
CA LYS A 96 9.53 0.49 5.04
C LYS A 96 10.11 -0.54 4.09
N ASN A 97 9.27 -1.39 3.53
CA ASN A 97 9.69 -2.44 2.61
C ASN A 97 8.65 -2.60 1.50
N VAL A 98 9.13 -2.94 0.31
CA VAL A 98 8.26 -3.23 -0.82
C VAL A 98 8.60 -4.62 -1.34
N TRP A 99 7.58 -5.44 -1.52
CA TRP A 99 7.74 -6.79 -2.03
C TRP A 99 6.99 -6.92 -3.36
N PHE A 100 7.74 -7.27 -4.40
CA PHE A 100 7.19 -7.43 -5.73
C PHE A 100 6.98 -8.90 -6.04
N ASN A 101 5.78 -9.25 -6.43
CA ASN A 101 5.45 -10.63 -6.79
C ASN A 101 6.12 -11.06 -8.10
N SER A 102 6.31 -10.13 -9.03
CA SER A 102 6.99 -10.38 -10.30
C SER A 102 8.12 -9.36 -10.44
N GLY A 103 9.28 -9.68 -9.85
CA GLY A 103 10.38 -8.75 -9.73
C GLY A 103 10.83 -8.14 -11.05
N LYS A 104 10.94 -8.95 -12.11
CA LYS A 104 11.41 -8.46 -13.40
C LYS A 104 10.47 -7.40 -13.99
N LEU A 105 9.19 -7.72 -14.08
CA LEU A 105 8.22 -6.81 -14.68
C LEU A 105 8.06 -5.55 -13.86
N ILE A 106 8.03 -5.67 -12.54
CA ILE A 106 7.87 -4.53 -11.67
C ILE A 106 9.11 -3.66 -11.64
N ALA A 107 10.29 -4.26 -11.60
CA ALA A 107 11.54 -3.52 -11.69
C ALA A 107 11.62 -2.72 -12.99
N GLU A 108 11.21 -3.31 -14.10
CA GLU A 108 11.16 -2.64 -15.39
C GLU A 108 10.17 -1.49 -15.39
N TYR A 109 8.98 -1.70 -14.81
CA TYR A 109 7.95 -0.66 -14.73
C TYR A 109 8.45 0.58 -13.97
N PHE A 110 9.12 0.37 -12.85
CA PHE A 110 9.67 1.46 -12.05
C PHE A 110 11.07 1.87 -12.49
N LYS A 111 11.58 1.29 -13.58
CA LYS A 111 12.92 1.58 -14.12
C LYS A 111 14.02 1.35 -13.10
N GLN A 112 13.85 0.33 -12.28
CA GLN A 112 14.85 -0.07 -11.31
C GLN A 112 15.70 -1.20 -11.88
N PRO A 113 16.97 -1.30 -11.51
CA PRO A 113 17.77 -2.41 -11.98
C PRO A 113 17.21 -3.73 -11.45
N GLU A 114 17.18 -4.72 -12.34
CA GLU A 114 16.79 -6.07 -11.99
C GLU A 114 17.92 -6.73 -11.20
N ASN A 115 17.58 -7.44 -10.13
CA ASN A 115 18.57 -8.21 -9.39
C ASN A 115 19.00 -9.42 -10.20
N PRO A 116 20.32 -9.68 -10.32
CA PRO A 116 20.81 -10.84 -11.03
C PRO A 116 20.41 -12.15 -10.38
#